data_5e065ac379d1900c2261c7d0502107de
#
_entry.id   5e065ac379d1900c2261c7d0502107de
#
_cell.length_a   1.000
_cell.length_b   1.000
_cell.length_c   1.000
_cell.angle_alpha   90.00
_cell.angle_beta   90.00
_cell.angle_gamma   90.00
#
_symmetry.space_group_name_H-M   'P 1'
#
loop_
_entity.id
_entity.type
_entity.pdbx_description
1 polymer ?
#
loop_
_entity_poly.entity_id
_entity_poly.type
_entity_poly.pdbx_seq_one_letter_code
_entity_poly.pdbx_strand_id
1 'polypeptide(L)' 'MSNRTALQNAIIDYVAGMEGAGNVIDVNAAAVKLSSAYPQSGLTIDEICRRIEEAAVRSGAALLSGTKAKD' A
#
# COMPACT_ATOMS: atom_id res chain seq x y z
N MET A 1 -19.16 -10.22 2.25
CA MET A 1 -17.74 -9.93 2.04
C MET A 1 -17.44 -8.49 2.27
N SER A 2 -16.34 -8.23 2.87
CA SER A 2 -15.94 -6.87 3.21
C SER A 2 -15.03 -6.31 2.14
N ASN A 3 -15.34 -5.09 1.66
CA ASN A 3 -14.45 -4.38 0.75
C ASN A 3 -13.10 -4.11 1.41
N ARG A 4 -13.11 -4.03 2.73
CA ARG A 4 -11.87 -3.84 3.48
C ARG A 4 -10.95 -5.06 3.34
N THR A 5 -11.52 -6.26 3.38
CA THR A 5 -10.74 -7.49 3.18
C THR A 5 -10.20 -7.54 1.76
N ALA A 6 -11.01 -7.19 0.77
CA ALA A 6 -10.57 -7.16 -0.61
C ALA A 6 -9.44 -6.15 -0.80
N LEU A 7 -9.57 -4.98 -0.17
CA LEU A 7 -8.53 -3.96 -0.24
C LEU A 7 -7.23 -4.46 0.41
N GLN A 8 -7.34 -5.11 1.57
CA GLN A 8 -6.16 -5.63 2.26
C GLN A 8 -5.43 -6.64 1.40
N ASN A 9 -6.17 -7.54 0.76
CA ASN A 9 -5.57 -8.51 -0.15
C ASN A 9 -4.92 -7.84 -1.34
N ALA A 10 -5.54 -6.79 -1.88
CA ALA A 10 -4.97 -6.05 -2.99
C ALA A 10 -3.68 -5.36 -2.58
N ILE A 11 -3.60 -4.85 -1.36
CA ILE A 11 -2.39 -4.24 -0.85
C ILE A 11 -1.27 -5.27 -0.78
N ILE A 12 -1.56 -6.44 -0.25
CA ILE A 12 -0.55 -7.50 -0.13
C ILE A 12 -0.05 -7.92 -1.50
N ASP A 13 -0.96 -8.12 -2.45
CA ASP A 13 -0.61 -8.50 -3.81
C ASP A 13 0.23 -7.43 -4.48
N TYR A 14 -0.16 -6.17 -4.31
CA TYR A 14 0.57 -5.06 -4.92
C TYR A 14 2.01 -4.99 -4.38
N VAL A 15 2.15 -5.08 -3.07
CA VAL A 15 3.46 -5.00 -2.42
C VAL A 15 4.33 -6.18 -2.87
N ALA A 16 3.76 -7.38 -2.90
CA ALA A 16 4.50 -8.56 -3.32
C ALA A 16 4.98 -8.44 -4.76
N GLY A 17 4.12 -7.91 -5.64
CA GLY A 17 4.48 -7.71 -7.03
C GLY A 17 5.61 -6.71 -7.20
N MET A 18 5.55 -5.61 -6.45
CA MET A 18 6.60 -4.59 -6.53
C MET A 18 7.92 -5.10 -5.97
N GLU A 19 7.87 -5.84 -4.88
CA GLU A 19 9.08 -6.42 -4.30
C GLU A 19 9.71 -7.42 -5.27
N GLY A 20 8.89 -8.29 -5.84
CA GLY A 20 9.39 -9.29 -6.78
C GLY A 20 10.01 -8.69 -8.01
N ALA A 21 9.52 -7.53 -8.43
CA ALA A 21 10.06 -6.83 -9.59
C ALA A 21 11.27 -5.94 -9.24
N GLY A 22 11.56 -5.80 -7.95
CA GLY A 22 12.66 -4.95 -7.52
C GLY A 22 12.35 -3.46 -7.62
N ASN A 23 11.08 -3.12 -7.69
CA ASN A 23 10.65 -1.72 -7.81
C ASN A 23 10.43 -1.08 -6.46
N VAL A 24 10.61 0.25 -6.43
CA VAL A 24 10.30 1.04 -5.24
C VAL A 24 8.81 1.36 -5.26
N ILE A 25 8.16 1.21 -4.12
CA ILE A 25 6.73 1.48 -3.98
C ILE A 25 6.51 2.96 -3.70
N ASP A 26 5.75 3.62 -4.57
CA ASP A 26 5.26 4.98 -4.32
C ASP A 26 3.97 4.84 -3.50
N VAL A 27 4.11 4.98 -2.19
CA VAL A 27 3.01 4.72 -1.26
C VAL A 27 1.80 5.59 -1.57
N ASN A 28 2.04 6.87 -1.84
CA ASN A 28 0.94 7.80 -2.07
C ASN A 28 0.19 7.47 -3.35
N ALA A 29 0.91 7.22 -4.43
CA ALA A 29 0.28 6.86 -5.70
C ALA A 29 -0.47 5.54 -5.59
N ALA A 30 0.11 4.58 -4.89
CA ALA A 30 -0.54 3.30 -4.68
C ALA A 30 -1.83 3.45 -3.86
N ALA A 31 -1.80 4.29 -2.83
CA ALA A 31 -2.96 4.53 -1.99
C ALA A 31 -4.10 5.16 -2.79
N VAL A 32 -3.79 6.13 -3.63
CA VAL A 32 -4.80 6.78 -4.49
C VAL A 32 -5.41 5.75 -5.44
N LYS A 33 -4.57 4.93 -6.04
CA LYS A 33 -5.03 3.91 -6.98
C LYS A 33 -5.95 2.92 -6.29
N LEU A 34 -5.54 2.42 -5.12
CA LEU A 34 -6.34 1.44 -4.39
C LEU A 34 -7.62 2.06 -3.85
N SER A 35 -7.56 3.32 -3.42
CA SER A 35 -8.76 4.02 -2.98
C SER A 35 -9.79 4.12 -4.10
N SER A 36 -9.34 4.38 -5.31
CA SER A 36 -10.23 4.44 -6.47
C SER A 36 -10.81 3.08 -6.82
N ALA A 37 -10.00 2.03 -6.67
CA ALA A 37 -10.45 0.67 -6.98
C ALA A 37 -11.44 0.14 -5.94
N TYR A 38 -11.31 0.58 -4.71
CA TYR A 38 -12.13 0.09 -3.60
C TYR A 38 -12.77 1.24 -2.83
N PRO A 39 -13.65 2.02 -3.49
CA PRO A 39 -14.19 3.24 -2.86
C PRO A 39 -15.05 2.98 -1.65
N GLN A 40 -15.55 1.76 -1.50
CA GLN A 40 -16.45 1.43 -0.38
C GLN A 40 -15.72 0.74 0.76
N SER A 41 -14.40 0.77 0.77
CA SER A 41 -13.65 0.14 1.85
C SER A 41 -13.82 0.87 3.19
N GLY A 42 -14.19 2.14 3.13
CA GLY A 42 -14.34 2.94 4.33
C GLY A 42 -13.03 3.47 4.88
N LEU A 43 -11.95 3.29 4.16
CA LEU A 43 -10.64 3.76 4.59
C LEU A 43 -10.26 5.04 3.88
N THR A 44 -9.60 5.93 4.61
CA THR A 44 -9.03 7.14 4.03
C THR A 44 -7.75 6.79 3.29
N ILE A 45 -7.30 7.73 2.45
CA ILE A 45 -6.03 7.54 1.75
C ILE A 45 -4.89 7.40 2.74
N ASP A 46 -4.92 8.16 3.85
CA ASP A 46 -3.89 8.06 4.89
C ASP A 46 -3.85 6.66 5.49
N GLU A 47 -5.01 6.09 5.75
CA GLU A 47 -5.08 4.74 6.31
C GLU A 47 -4.55 3.71 5.33
N ILE A 48 -4.88 3.89 4.05
CA ILE A 48 -4.39 2.99 3.02
C ILE A 48 -2.87 3.09 2.90
N CYS A 49 -2.33 4.32 2.94
CA CYS A 49 -0.88 4.52 2.94
C CYS A 49 -0.22 3.76 4.06
N ARG A 50 -0.79 3.85 5.27
CA ARG A 50 -0.23 3.18 6.43
C ARG A 50 -0.22 1.66 6.24
N ARG A 51 -1.30 1.12 5.71
CA ARG A 51 -1.37 -0.32 5.47
C ARG A 51 -0.36 -0.78 4.43
N ILE A 52 -0.15 0.03 3.38
CA ILE A 52 0.86 -0.27 2.38
C ILE A 52 2.24 -0.27 3.01
N GLU A 53 2.52 0.73 3.83
CA GLU A 53 3.81 0.82 4.52
C GLU A 53 4.06 -0.39 5.40
N GLU A 54 3.06 -0.79 6.17
CA GLU A 54 3.19 -1.95 7.04
C GLU A 54 3.46 -3.21 6.25
N ALA A 55 2.73 -3.40 5.16
CA ALA A 55 2.91 -4.58 4.33
C ALA A 55 4.31 -4.60 3.71
N ALA A 56 4.77 -3.43 3.25
CA ALA A 56 6.09 -3.33 2.63
C ALA A 56 7.19 -3.62 3.64
N VAL A 57 7.06 -3.10 4.85
CA VAL A 57 8.05 -3.35 5.89
C VAL A 57 8.14 -4.84 6.21
N ARG A 58 6.99 -5.50 6.29
CA ARG A 58 6.95 -6.93 6.57
C ARG A 58 7.60 -7.75 5.47
N SER A 59 7.42 -7.35 4.22
CA SER A 59 7.96 -8.10 3.10
C SER A 59 9.37 -7.67 2.72
N GLY A 60 9.86 -6.57 3.29
CA GLY A 60 11.17 -6.04 2.96
C GLY A 60 11.22 -5.23 1.68
N ALA A 61 10.07 -4.78 1.18
CA ALA A 61 10.02 -4.00 -0.03
C ALA A 61 10.51 -2.57 0.22
N ALA A 62 11.12 -1.98 -0.81
CA ALA A 62 11.58 -0.60 -0.73
C ALA A 62 10.40 0.36 -0.90
N LEU A 63 10.39 1.42 -0.13
CA LEU A 63 9.33 2.41 -0.15
C LEU A 63 9.86 3.75 -0.63
N LEU A 64 9.07 4.41 -1.46
CA LEU A 64 9.27 5.81 -1.77
C LEU A 64 8.31 6.60 -0.90
N SER A 65 8.82 7.07 0.21
CA SER A 65 8.02 7.78 1.18
C SER A 65 8.59 9.16 1.37
N GLY A 66 7.73 10.12 1.56
CA GLY A 66 8.15 11.49 1.78
C GLY A 66 8.69 11.74 3.16
N THR A 67 8.64 10.76 3.98
CA THR A 67 9.08 10.99 5.34
C THR A 67 10.51 10.55 5.56
N LYS A 68 10.79 10.46 5.77
CA LYS A 68 11.61 10.05 6.37
C LYS A 68 12.52 9.71 6.55
N ALA A 69 12.81 9.81 6.80
CA ALA A 69 13.48 9.56 7.15
C ALA A 69 14.27 9.33 7.69
N LYS A 70 14.67 9.34 8.10
CA LYS A 70 15.32 9.22 8.74
C LYS A 70 16.00 9.38 8.95
N ASP A 71 16.00 9.62 9.16
CA ASP A 71 16.66 9.82 9.55
C ASP A 71 17.17 9.90 9.64
#